data_1b6b235ae0982b77b7ba92eb3f43103d
#
_entry.id   1b6b235ae0982b77b7ba92eb3f43103d
#
_cell.length_a   1.000
_cell.length_b   1.000
_cell.length_c   1.000
_cell.angle_alpha   90.00
_cell.angle_beta   90.00
_cell.angle_gamma   90.00
#
_symmetry.space_group_name_H-M   'P 1'
#
loop_
_entity.id
_entity.type
_entity.pdbx_description
1 polymer ?
#
loop_
_entity_poly.entity_id
_entity_poly.type
_entity_poly.pdbx_seq_one_letter_code
_entity_poly.pdbx_strand_id
1 'polypeptide(L)'
;MPSTRLTQPEGLDDLLLYRLYRLLAVASEPVTRLCEGVHGITRREWRLVALLGQHGALRSSHLAERALLDRARTSKAVTSLVAKGLVSRQAGAGDGRLVQLTLTDAGLALYRAVLPQVQVINQRLLQALAPAAVDQLDEALARLQQQADASGLADALPRIGRHRGKGLRAP
;
A
#
# COMPACT_ATOMS: atom_id res chain seq x y z
N MET A 1 -33.95 -7.14 8.43
CA MET A 1 -32.72 -6.99 7.63
C MET A 1 -31.92 -8.26 7.79
N PRO A 2 -31.53 -8.95 6.70
CA PRO A 2 -30.66 -10.10 6.87
C PRO A 2 -29.36 -9.62 7.50
N SER A 3 -29.06 -10.15 8.70
CA SER A 3 -27.78 -9.95 9.36
C SER A 3 -26.69 -10.57 8.49
N THR A 4 -25.78 -9.76 7.98
CA THR A 4 -24.64 -10.29 7.24
C THR A 4 -23.60 -10.76 8.25
N ARG A 5 -22.82 -11.79 7.91
CA ARG A 5 -21.70 -12.24 8.76
C ARG A 5 -20.73 -11.13 9.11
N LEU A 6 -20.63 -10.09 8.29
CA LEU A 6 -19.81 -8.92 8.57
C LEU A 6 -20.28 -8.09 9.75
N THR A 7 -21.61 -8.01 9.98
CA THR A 7 -22.18 -7.20 11.08
C THR A 7 -22.33 -7.99 12.38
N GLN A 8 -22.38 -9.33 12.26
CA GLN A 8 -22.44 -10.25 13.40
C GLN A 8 -21.44 -11.39 13.16
N PRO A 9 -20.13 -11.11 13.30
CA PRO A 9 -19.10 -12.12 13.07
C PRO A 9 -19.12 -13.19 14.17
N GLU A 10 -19.15 -14.45 13.79
CA GLU A 10 -19.06 -15.60 14.68
C GLU A 10 -17.64 -16.12 14.81
N GLY A 11 -16.74 -15.76 13.87
CA GLY A 11 -15.36 -16.19 13.86
C GLY A 11 -14.45 -15.29 13.04
N LEU A 12 -13.17 -15.66 12.99
CA LEU A 12 -12.13 -14.90 12.30
C LEU A 12 -12.46 -14.69 10.81
N ASP A 13 -13.02 -15.71 10.16
CA ASP A 13 -13.37 -15.66 8.73
C ASP A 13 -14.49 -14.67 8.40
N ASP A 14 -15.23 -14.19 9.39
CA ASP A 14 -16.31 -13.22 9.23
C ASP A 14 -15.82 -11.79 9.45
N LEU A 15 -14.63 -11.60 10.05
CA LEU A 15 -14.07 -10.28 10.29
C LEU A 15 -13.62 -9.62 8.97
N LEU A 16 -14.07 -8.38 8.73
CA LEU A 16 -13.79 -7.63 7.51
C LEU A 16 -12.29 -7.57 7.20
N LEU A 17 -11.46 -7.16 8.17
CA LEU A 17 -10.03 -6.99 7.94
C LEU A 17 -9.34 -8.30 7.59
N TYR A 18 -9.78 -9.42 8.17
CA TYR A 18 -9.22 -10.73 7.84
C TYR A 18 -9.63 -11.19 6.43
N ARG A 19 -10.87 -10.93 6.03
CA ARG A 19 -11.34 -11.21 4.65
C ARG A 19 -10.57 -10.40 3.62
N LEU A 20 -10.34 -9.10 3.88
CA LEU A 20 -9.52 -8.25 3.03
C LEU A 20 -8.06 -8.73 2.98
N TYR A 21 -7.50 -9.14 4.12
CA TYR A 21 -6.16 -9.70 4.18
C TYR A 21 -6.03 -10.98 3.33
N ARG A 22 -6.97 -11.91 3.45
CA ARG A 22 -6.98 -13.14 2.64
C ARG A 22 -7.09 -12.85 1.15
N LEU A 23 -7.98 -11.94 0.77
CA LEU A 23 -8.12 -11.50 -0.62
C LEU A 23 -6.80 -10.89 -1.12
N LEU A 24 -6.21 -9.97 -0.35
CA LEU A 24 -4.95 -9.34 -0.70
C LEU A 24 -3.81 -10.36 -0.82
N ALA A 25 -3.73 -11.36 0.07
CA ALA A 25 -2.67 -12.36 0.05
C ALA A 25 -2.65 -13.15 -1.27
N VAL A 26 -3.82 -13.56 -1.77
CA VAL A 26 -3.93 -14.33 -3.01
C VAL A 26 -3.89 -13.41 -4.24
N ALA A 27 -4.70 -12.34 -4.26
CA ALA A 27 -4.87 -11.49 -5.44
C ALA A 27 -3.62 -10.66 -5.78
N SER A 28 -2.70 -10.49 -4.83
CA SER A 28 -1.45 -9.76 -5.08
C SER A 28 -0.32 -10.62 -5.69
N GLU A 29 -0.47 -11.93 -5.74
CA GLU A 29 0.56 -12.83 -6.29
C GLU A 29 0.90 -12.54 -7.76
N PRO A 30 -0.06 -12.34 -8.68
CA PRO A 30 0.25 -11.98 -10.07
C PRO A 30 1.04 -10.68 -10.19
N VAL A 31 0.73 -9.67 -9.36
CA VAL A 31 1.49 -8.41 -9.34
C VAL A 31 2.91 -8.64 -8.83
N THR A 32 3.09 -9.49 -7.83
CA THR A 32 4.42 -9.84 -7.31
C THR A 32 5.25 -10.54 -8.38
N ARG A 33 4.69 -11.54 -9.06
CA ARG A 33 5.36 -12.25 -10.17
C ARG A 33 5.72 -11.31 -11.31
N LEU A 34 4.84 -10.39 -11.68
CA LEU A 34 5.10 -9.38 -12.70
C LEU A 34 6.27 -8.48 -12.29
N CYS A 35 6.23 -7.94 -11.07
CA CYS A 35 7.27 -7.02 -10.59
C CYS A 35 8.63 -7.71 -10.46
N GLU A 36 8.68 -8.86 -9.79
CA GLU A 36 9.93 -9.53 -9.44
C GLU A 36 10.46 -10.38 -10.60
N GLY A 37 9.60 -11.12 -11.30
CA GLY A 37 10.00 -12.03 -12.36
C GLY A 37 10.29 -11.36 -13.70
N VAL A 38 9.56 -10.27 -14.04
CA VAL A 38 9.69 -9.61 -15.35
C VAL A 38 10.52 -8.33 -15.25
N HIS A 39 10.30 -7.54 -14.19
CA HIS A 39 10.88 -6.19 -14.10
C HIS A 39 11.99 -6.05 -13.06
N GLY A 40 12.32 -7.10 -12.29
CA GLY A 40 13.41 -7.09 -11.31
C GLY A 40 13.22 -6.09 -10.15
N ILE A 41 11.98 -5.71 -9.87
CA ILE A 41 11.60 -4.83 -8.75
C ILE A 41 10.64 -5.54 -7.82
N THR A 42 10.72 -5.26 -6.53
CA THR A 42 9.76 -5.78 -5.56
C THR A 42 8.41 -5.08 -5.71
N ARG A 43 7.33 -5.71 -5.26
CA ARG A 43 6.00 -5.07 -5.19
C ARG A 43 6.00 -3.77 -4.37
N ARG A 44 6.88 -3.67 -3.36
CA ARG A 44 7.05 -2.44 -2.58
C ARG A 44 7.69 -1.34 -3.43
N GLU A 45 8.72 -1.66 -4.18
CA GLU A 45 9.37 -0.72 -5.10
C GLU A 45 8.40 -0.25 -6.19
N TRP A 46 7.61 -1.17 -6.76
CA TRP A 46 6.54 -0.83 -7.69
C TRP A 46 5.58 0.21 -7.11
N ARG A 47 5.12 0.04 -5.86
CA ARG A 47 4.22 1.00 -5.20
C ARG A 47 4.84 2.40 -5.16
N LEU A 48 6.14 2.52 -4.84
CA LEU A 48 6.83 3.81 -4.82
C LEU A 48 6.97 4.40 -6.23
N VAL A 49 7.32 3.59 -7.22
CA VAL A 49 7.36 3.99 -8.64
C VAL A 49 5.99 4.48 -9.11
N ALA A 50 4.93 3.75 -8.80
CA ALA A 50 3.56 4.12 -9.17
C ALA A 50 3.12 5.45 -8.54
N LEU A 51 3.42 5.67 -7.25
CA LEU A 51 3.13 6.93 -6.57
C LEU A 51 3.90 8.10 -7.17
N LEU A 52 5.17 7.92 -7.48
CA LEU A 52 5.97 8.96 -8.15
C LEU A 52 5.50 9.21 -9.59
N GLY A 53 5.08 8.18 -10.30
CA GLY A 53 4.51 8.32 -11.65
C GLY A 53 3.17 9.07 -11.66
N GLN A 54 2.35 8.88 -10.63
CA GLN A 54 1.04 9.51 -10.50
C GLN A 54 1.12 10.95 -9.96
N HIS A 55 2.00 11.22 -9.01
CA HIS A 55 2.04 12.49 -8.29
C HIS A 55 3.24 13.38 -8.63
N GLY A 56 4.16 12.90 -9.48
CA GLY A 56 5.39 13.61 -9.79
C GLY A 56 6.39 13.61 -8.62
N ALA A 57 7.12 14.71 -8.44
CA ALA A 57 8.12 14.84 -7.41
C ALA A 57 7.53 14.83 -5.99
N LEU A 58 8.02 13.95 -5.12
CA LEU A 58 7.58 13.84 -3.73
C LEU A 58 8.77 13.87 -2.77
N ARG A 59 8.58 14.46 -1.59
CA ARG A 59 9.50 14.29 -0.46
C ARG A 59 9.41 12.87 0.07
N SER A 60 10.54 12.35 0.60
CA SER A 60 10.59 11.00 1.15
C SER A 60 9.53 10.74 2.24
N SER A 61 9.24 11.74 3.08
CA SER A 61 8.19 11.63 4.11
C SER A 61 6.79 11.48 3.51
N HIS A 62 6.45 12.29 2.51
CA HIS A 62 5.16 12.22 1.82
C HIS A 62 5.01 10.90 1.03
N LEU A 63 6.12 10.42 0.44
CA LEU A 63 6.12 9.13 -0.23
C LEU A 63 5.90 7.97 0.75
N ALA A 64 6.51 8.03 1.94
CA ALA A 64 6.31 7.04 3.00
C ALA A 64 4.85 7.00 3.48
N GLU A 65 4.28 8.16 3.74
CA GLU A 65 2.88 8.32 4.17
C GLU A 65 1.91 7.75 3.13
N ARG A 66 2.03 8.18 1.86
CA ARG A 66 1.18 7.69 0.76
C ARG A 66 1.37 6.20 0.48
N ALA A 67 2.59 5.68 0.66
CA ALA A 67 2.88 4.26 0.48
C ALA A 67 2.44 3.40 1.66
N LEU A 68 1.99 4.00 2.77
CA LEU A 68 1.70 3.32 4.03
C LEU A 68 2.88 2.48 4.52
N LEU A 69 4.08 3.08 4.46
CA LEU A 69 5.33 2.46 4.88
C LEU A 69 5.99 3.30 5.97
N ASP A 70 6.69 2.64 6.89
CA ASP A 70 7.58 3.33 7.81
C ASP A 70 8.79 3.96 7.09
N ARG A 71 9.46 4.89 7.76
CA ARG A 71 10.60 5.62 7.20
C ARG A 71 11.76 4.71 6.80
N ALA A 72 12.04 3.67 7.60
CA ALA A 72 13.16 2.77 7.36
C ALA A 72 12.92 1.92 6.09
N ARG A 73 11.71 1.35 5.96
CA ARG A 73 11.31 0.58 4.77
C ARG A 73 11.27 1.44 3.52
N THR A 74 10.78 2.68 3.63
CA THR A 74 10.78 3.63 2.50
C THR A 74 12.19 3.98 2.09
N SER A 75 13.06 4.34 3.03
CA SER A 75 14.46 4.68 2.76
C SER A 75 15.20 3.52 2.07
N LYS A 76 15.03 2.29 2.55
CA LYS A 76 15.63 1.10 1.93
C LYS A 76 15.15 0.90 0.50
N ALA A 77 13.84 1.00 0.25
CA ALA A 77 13.27 0.84 -1.08
C ALA A 77 13.71 1.95 -2.04
N VAL A 78 13.74 3.21 -1.58
CA VAL A 78 14.24 4.35 -2.36
C VAL A 78 15.72 4.17 -2.70
N THR A 79 16.55 3.73 -1.76
CA THR A 79 17.98 3.48 -2.01
C THR A 79 18.17 2.40 -3.08
N SER A 80 17.38 1.34 -3.04
CA SER A 80 17.37 0.30 -4.06
C SER A 80 16.94 0.84 -5.43
N LEU A 81 15.87 1.63 -5.49
CA LEU A 81 15.39 2.25 -6.74
C LEU A 81 16.40 3.23 -7.34
N VAL A 82 17.11 3.99 -6.50
CA VAL A 82 18.21 4.86 -6.94
C VAL A 82 19.36 4.04 -7.49
N ALA A 83 19.76 2.96 -6.82
CA ALA A 83 20.82 2.05 -7.31
C ALA A 83 20.45 1.38 -8.65
N LYS A 84 19.15 1.14 -8.89
CA LYS A 84 18.61 0.62 -10.16
C LYS A 84 18.46 1.72 -11.24
N GLY A 85 18.78 2.97 -10.93
CA GLY A 85 18.62 4.09 -11.85
C GLY A 85 17.17 4.46 -12.18
N LEU A 86 16.18 4.03 -11.37
CA LEU A 86 14.76 4.25 -11.61
C LEU A 86 14.22 5.52 -10.93
N VAL A 87 14.89 5.95 -9.86
CA VAL A 87 14.54 7.15 -9.08
C VAL A 87 15.78 8.00 -8.91
N SER A 88 15.61 9.32 -9.01
CA SER A 88 16.64 10.30 -8.70
C SER A 88 16.28 11.10 -7.45
N ARG A 89 17.32 11.58 -6.76
CA ARG A 89 17.21 12.53 -5.64
C ARG A 89 17.63 13.90 -6.14
N GLN A 90 16.76 14.88 -6.04
CA GLN A 90 17.01 16.24 -6.46
C GLN A 90 16.87 17.19 -5.28
N ALA A 91 17.70 18.25 -5.23
CA ALA A 91 17.50 19.33 -4.30
C ALA A 91 16.16 20.03 -4.61
N GLY A 92 15.34 20.27 -3.62
CA GLY A 92 14.06 20.98 -3.80
C GLY A 92 14.29 22.41 -4.24
N ALA A 93 13.43 22.93 -5.12
CA ALA A 93 13.46 24.32 -5.53
C ALA A 93 13.19 25.23 -4.30
N GLY A 94 14.13 26.11 -3.97
CA GLY A 94 13.98 27.15 -2.94
C GLY A 94 14.67 26.86 -1.59
N ASP A 95 14.71 25.64 -1.09
CA ASP A 95 15.47 25.26 0.10
C ASP A 95 16.26 23.98 -0.22
N GLY A 96 17.55 24.12 -0.46
CA GLY A 96 18.46 23.03 -0.83
C GLY A 96 18.57 21.90 0.19
N ARG A 97 17.93 22.06 1.38
CA ARG A 97 17.84 21.03 2.42
C ARG A 97 16.73 20.01 2.18
N LEU A 98 15.80 20.28 1.25
CA LEU A 98 14.64 19.42 1.01
C LEU A 98 14.88 18.56 -0.23
N VAL A 99 15.24 17.30 0.00
CA VAL A 99 15.41 16.32 -1.07
C VAL A 99 14.05 15.87 -1.60
N GLN A 100 13.84 16.02 -2.90
CA GLN A 100 12.72 15.45 -3.64
C GLN A 100 13.15 14.21 -4.41
N LEU A 101 12.21 13.27 -4.52
CA LEU A 101 12.35 12.02 -5.27
C LEU A 101 11.53 12.15 -6.54
N THR A 102 12.14 11.82 -7.69
CA THR A 102 11.49 11.84 -9.00
C THR A 102 11.82 10.55 -9.74
N LEU A 103 10.95 10.13 -10.65
CA LEU A 103 11.32 9.09 -11.61
C LEU A 103 12.36 9.63 -12.59
N THR A 104 13.32 8.79 -12.94
CA THR A 104 14.16 8.98 -14.12
C THR A 104 13.39 8.61 -15.39
N ASP A 105 13.95 8.84 -16.58
CA ASP A 105 13.37 8.36 -17.83
C ASP A 105 13.17 6.84 -17.82
N ALA A 106 14.12 6.09 -17.28
CA ALA A 106 14.02 4.64 -17.09
C ALA A 106 12.90 4.28 -16.09
N GLY A 107 12.76 5.03 -14.99
CA GLY A 107 11.67 4.84 -14.03
C GLY A 107 10.30 5.14 -14.63
N LEU A 108 10.21 6.18 -15.45
CA LEU A 108 8.98 6.54 -16.16
C LEU A 108 8.61 5.48 -17.23
N ALA A 109 9.61 4.97 -17.95
CA ALA A 109 9.41 3.87 -18.89
C ALA A 109 8.91 2.60 -18.18
N LEU A 110 9.51 2.26 -17.04
CA LEU A 110 9.04 1.14 -16.20
C LEU A 110 7.60 1.35 -15.72
N TYR A 111 7.26 2.55 -15.22
CA TYR A 111 5.90 2.88 -14.79
C TYR A 111 4.89 2.66 -15.90
N ARG A 112 5.19 3.18 -17.10
CA ARG A 112 4.32 3.04 -18.29
C ARG A 112 4.18 1.59 -18.76
N ALA A 113 5.20 0.77 -18.57
CA ALA A 113 5.17 -0.65 -18.94
C ALA A 113 4.37 -1.49 -17.94
N VAL A 114 4.50 -1.24 -16.64
CA VAL A 114 3.90 -2.07 -15.58
C VAL A 114 2.44 -1.70 -15.32
N LEU A 115 2.10 -0.40 -15.32
CA LEU A 115 0.75 0.06 -14.97
C LEU A 115 -0.37 -0.62 -15.76
N PRO A 116 -0.32 -0.70 -17.12
CA PRO A 116 -1.37 -1.36 -17.89
C PRO A 116 -1.54 -2.84 -17.52
N GLN A 117 -0.45 -3.54 -17.21
CA GLN A 117 -0.49 -4.94 -16.84
C GLN A 117 -1.15 -5.13 -15.46
N VAL A 118 -0.86 -4.24 -14.51
CA VAL A 118 -1.53 -4.22 -13.19
C VAL A 118 -3.00 -3.90 -13.34
N GLN A 119 -3.37 -2.97 -14.25
CA GLN A 119 -4.76 -2.66 -14.56
C GLN A 119 -5.51 -3.88 -15.12
N VAL A 120 -4.90 -4.68 -15.99
CA VAL A 120 -5.49 -5.94 -16.48
C VAL A 120 -5.72 -6.93 -15.34
N ILE A 121 -4.77 -7.06 -14.41
CA ILE A 121 -4.93 -7.93 -13.23
C ILE A 121 -6.12 -7.45 -12.38
N ASN A 122 -6.21 -6.13 -12.13
CA ASN A 122 -7.33 -5.52 -11.40
C ASN A 122 -8.67 -5.77 -12.10
N GLN A 123 -8.76 -5.55 -13.41
CA GLN A 123 -9.97 -5.81 -14.18
C GLN A 123 -10.42 -7.27 -14.08
N ARG A 124 -9.48 -8.22 -14.21
CA ARG A 124 -9.78 -9.65 -14.08
C ARG A 124 -10.33 -10.01 -12.70
N LEU A 125 -9.80 -9.41 -11.64
CA LEU A 125 -10.33 -9.61 -10.29
C LEU A 125 -11.76 -9.10 -10.18
N LEU A 126 -12.05 -7.93 -10.73
CA LEU A 126 -13.36 -7.28 -10.68
C LEU A 126 -14.41 -7.94 -11.59
N GLN A 127 -14.01 -8.77 -12.57
CA GLN A 127 -14.94 -9.54 -13.41
C GLN A 127 -15.84 -10.51 -12.61
N ALA A 128 -15.47 -10.83 -11.37
CA ALA A 128 -16.32 -11.61 -10.47
C ALA A 128 -17.59 -10.87 -10.02
N LEU A 129 -17.71 -9.57 -10.30
CA LEU A 129 -18.79 -8.70 -9.87
C LEU A 129 -19.54 -8.12 -11.07
N ALA A 130 -20.84 -7.91 -10.92
CA ALA A 130 -21.61 -7.09 -11.87
C ALA A 130 -21.16 -5.62 -11.78
N PRO A 131 -21.28 -4.81 -12.87
CA PRO A 131 -20.84 -3.41 -12.87
C PRO A 131 -21.38 -2.59 -11.69
N ALA A 132 -22.68 -2.67 -11.42
CA ALA A 132 -23.28 -1.97 -10.28
C ALA A 132 -22.71 -2.37 -8.91
N ALA A 133 -22.27 -3.63 -8.78
CA ALA A 133 -21.62 -4.11 -7.55
C ALA A 133 -20.17 -3.58 -7.43
N VAL A 134 -19.50 -3.30 -8.54
CA VAL A 134 -18.17 -2.65 -8.53
C VAL A 134 -18.30 -1.22 -8.02
N ASP A 135 -19.28 -0.45 -8.52
CA ASP A 135 -19.53 0.92 -8.07
C ASP A 135 -19.87 0.96 -6.57
N GLN A 136 -20.74 0.04 -6.13
CA GLN A 136 -21.08 -0.10 -4.69
C GLN A 136 -19.87 -0.47 -3.83
N LEU A 137 -18.99 -1.32 -4.33
CA LEU A 137 -17.76 -1.69 -3.64
C LEU A 137 -16.81 -0.51 -3.51
N ASP A 138 -16.64 0.29 -4.57
CA ASP A 138 -15.80 1.49 -4.55
C ASP A 138 -16.29 2.49 -3.51
N GLU A 139 -17.60 2.81 -3.52
CA GLU A 139 -18.20 3.65 -2.50
C GLU A 139 -18.04 3.10 -1.08
N ALA A 140 -18.24 1.78 -0.91
CA ALA A 140 -18.12 1.14 0.41
C ALA A 140 -16.67 1.22 0.92
N LEU A 141 -15.67 0.97 0.07
CA LEU A 141 -14.26 1.10 0.42
C LEU A 141 -13.89 2.53 0.80
N ALA A 142 -14.39 3.55 0.05
CA ALA A 142 -14.16 4.94 0.37
C ALA A 142 -14.73 5.33 1.74
N ARG A 143 -15.95 4.89 2.06
CA ARG A 143 -16.60 5.12 3.37
C ARG A 143 -15.86 4.42 4.52
N LEU A 144 -15.41 3.17 4.28
CA LEU A 144 -14.63 2.42 5.27
C LEU A 144 -13.27 3.07 5.54
N GLN A 145 -12.61 3.59 4.49
CA GLN A 145 -11.36 4.33 4.64
C GLN A 145 -11.59 5.62 5.45
N GLN A 146 -12.60 6.40 5.11
CA GLN A 146 -12.96 7.62 5.85
C GLN A 146 -13.24 7.33 7.33
N GLN A 147 -13.97 6.26 7.63
CA GLN A 147 -14.24 5.85 9.01
C GLN A 147 -12.95 5.44 9.75
N ALA A 148 -12.05 4.74 9.06
CA ALA A 148 -10.77 4.34 9.65
C ALA A 148 -9.86 5.56 9.94
N ASP A 149 -9.86 6.55 9.05
CA ASP A 149 -9.06 7.77 9.17
C ASP A 149 -9.61 8.74 10.23
N ALA A 150 -10.93 8.78 10.43
CA ALA A 150 -11.61 9.62 11.44
C ALA A 150 -11.29 9.21 12.89
N SER A 151 -10.59 8.11 13.08
CA SER A 151 -9.96 7.64 14.32
C SER A 151 -10.77 7.68 15.61
N GLY A 152 -11.60 6.74 15.81
CA GLY A 152 -12.17 6.36 17.11
C GLY A 152 -12.04 4.86 17.35
N LEU A 153 -11.52 4.11 16.35
CA LEU A 153 -11.46 2.65 16.46
C LEU A 153 -10.50 2.18 17.56
N ALA A 154 -9.42 2.93 17.81
CA ALA A 154 -8.49 2.63 18.90
C ALA A 154 -9.04 3.02 20.29
N ASP A 155 -9.96 4.00 20.36
CA ASP A 155 -10.53 4.47 21.62
C ASP A 155 -11.59 3.50 22.17
N ALA A 156 -12.12 2.62 21.31
CA ALA A 156 -13.04 1.54 21.69
C ALA A 156 -12.32 0.38 22.45
N LEU A 157 -10.98 0.37 22.45
CA LEU A 157 -10.18 -0.66 23.11
C LEU A 157 -9.58 -0.14 24.40
N PRO A 158 -9.45 -1.00 25.45
CA PRO A 158 -8.70 -0.65 26.64
C PRO A 158 -7.29 -0.19 26.26
N ARG A 159 -6.83 0.94 26.82
CA ARG A 159 -5.46 1.42 26.59
C ARG A 159 -4.48 0.34 27.09
N ILE A 160 -3.83 -0.35 26.17
CA ILE A 160 -2.80 -1.32 26.49
C ILE A 160 -1.60 -0.51 27.02
N GLY A 161 -1.36 -0.55 28.33
CA GLY A 161 -0.13 -0.04 28.92
C GLY A 161 1.05 -0.72 28.20
N ARG A 162 2.03 0.07 27.74
CA ARG A 162 3.26 -0.48 27.17
C ARG A 162 3.99 -1.26 28.26
N HIS A 163 3.69 -2.56 28.40
CA HIS A 163 4.56 -3.45 29.15
C HIS A 163 5.88 -3.54 28.36
N ARG A 164 6.86 -2.73 28.79
CA ARG A 164 8.27 -3.05 28.53
C ARG A 164 8.49 -4.43 29.16
N GLY A 165 8.67 -5.44 28.31
CA GLY A 165 9.02 -6.78 28.74
C GLY A 165 10.30 -6.72 29.59
N LYS A 166 10.16 -6.74 30.90
CA LYS A 166 11.26 -7.17 31.80
C LYS A 166 11.40 -8.67 31.54
N GLY A 167 12.56 -9.05 30.98
CA GLY A 167 12.89 -10.45 30.74
C GLY A 167 12.65 -11.27 31.99
N LEU A 168 11.90 -12.37 31.85
CA LEU A 168 11.91 -13.46 32.82
C LEU A 168 13.35 -13.96 32.92
N ARG A 169 14.01 -13.65 34.02
CA ARG A 169 15.15 -14.47 34.48
C ARG A 169 14.53 -15.73 35.07
N ALA A 170 14.75 -16.84 34.41
CA ALA A 170 14.47 -18.17 34.96
C ALA A 170 15.36 -18.43 36.16
N PRO A 171 14.90 -19.23 37.18
CA PRO A 171 15.66 -19.62 38.34
C PRO A 171 16.81 -20.55 38.00
#